data_4cec265e010a6b8788cf8ec4fe1e1b10
#
_entry.id   4cec265e010a6b8788cf8ec4fe1e1b10
#
_cell.length_a   1.000
_cell.length_b   1.000
_cell.length_c   1.000
_cell.angle_alpha   90.00
_cell.angle_beta   90.00
_cell.angle_gamma   90.00
#
_symmetry.space_group_name_H-M   'P 1'
#
loop_
_entity.id
_entity.type
_entity.pdbx_description
1 polymer ?
#
loop_
_entity_poly.entity_id
_entity_poly.type
_entity_poly.pdbx_seq_one_letter_code
_entity_poly.pdbx_strand_id
1 'polypeptide(L)'
;MDPKMVNLLNKALHDEHLAIAQYLHHYNQVRSKFTDVVDHFKEHMGDEQDHAKQLADRIYALRGKPTSTIEGFAEFTEDLDTALQQDVKAEAGAIELYSKILDYAEEVDDKATIMMLEAILDQERGHQDEFLKMLAESQK
;
A
#
# COMPACT_ATOMS: atom_id res chain seq x y z
N MET A 1 -6.85 -15.47 -20.25
CA MET A 1 -6.65 -15.04 -18.85
C MET A 1 -5.44 -15.74 -18.24
N ASP A 2 -4.69 -15.06 -17.44
CA ASP A 2 -3.58 -15.62 -16.65
C ASP A 2 -4.02 -15.69 -15.18
N PRO A 3 -4.45 -16.88 -14.69
CA PRO A 3 -4.93 -16.98 -13.30
C PRO A 3 -3.88 -16.62 -12.26
N LYS A 4 -2.60 -16.90 -12.52
CA LYS A 4 -1.53 -16.56 -11.58
C LYS A 4 -1.38 -15.05 -11.45
N MET A 5 -1.38 -14.32 -12.56
CA MET A 5 -1.31 -12.85 -12.53
C MET A 5 -2.52 -12.27 -11.81
N VAL A 6 -3.73 -12.73 -12.14
CA VAL A 6 -4.96 -12.25 -11.48
C VAL A 6 -4.90 -12.49 -9.97
N ASN A 7 -4.45 -13.67 -9.54
CA ASN A 7 -4.35 -13.99 -8.12
C ASN A 7 -3.31 -13.10 -7.40
N LEU A 8 -2.18 -12.86 -8.02
CA LEU A 8 -1.14 -11.98 -7.46
C LEU A 8 -1.63 -10.54 -7.33
N LEU A 9 -2.29 -10.02 -8.38
CA LEU A 9 -2.82 -8.66 -8.35
C LEU A 9 -3.97 -8.53 -7.33
N ASN A 10 -4.79 -9.56 -7.16
CA ASN A 10 -5.83 -9.57 -6.14
C ASN A 10 -5.27 -9.59 -4.72
N LYS A 11 -4.14 -10.25 -4.51
CA LYS A 11 -3.47 -10.20 -3.21
C LYS A 11 -2.99 -8.79 -2.91
N ALA A 12 -2.40 -8.12 -3.90
CA ALA A 12 -1.99 -6.72 -3.76
C ALA A 12 -3.20 -5.80 -3.51
N LEU A 13 -4.30 -6.01 -4.23
CA LEU A 13 -5.53 -5.22 -4.04
C LEU A 13 -6.09 -5.39 -2.63
N HIS A 14 -6.11 -6.62 -2.12
CA HIS A 14 -6.51 -6.89 -0.74
C HIS A 14 -5.65 -6.10 0.25
N ASP A 15 -4.32 -6.13 0.05
CA ASP A 15 -3.39 -5.45 0.95
C ASP A 15 -3.54 -3.92 0.87
N GLU A 16 -3.89 -3.38 -0.30
CA GLU A 16 -4.22 -1.95 -0.44
C GLU A 16 -5.48 -1.58 0.34
N HIS A 17 -6.53 -2.42 0.29
CA HIS A 17 -7.73 -2.19 1.11
C HIS A 17 -7.39 -2.16 2.60
N LEU A 18 -6.50 -3.04 3.04
CA LEU A 18 -6.06 -3.08 4.44
C LEU A 18 -5.22 -1.85 4.80
N ALA A 19 -4.34 -1.43 3.91
CA ALA A 19 -3.53 -0.21 4.11
C ALA A 19 -4.40 1.05 4.22
N ILE A 20 -5.41 1.17 3.36
CA ILE A 20 -6.37 2.29 3.42
C ILE A 20 -7.04 2.33 4.80
N ALA A 21 -7.49 1.18 5.31
CA ALA A 21 -8.11 1.09 6.63
C ALA A 21 -7.11 1.48 7.73
N GLN A 22 -5.87 1.04 7.64
CA GLN A 22 -4.82 1.36 8.63
C GLN A 22 -4.53 2.86 8.66
N TYR A 23 -4.34 3.50 7.52
CA TYR A 23 -4.08 4.94 7.45
C TYR A 23 -5.27 5.76 7.94
N LEU A 24 -6.49 5.30 7.65
CA LEU A 24 -7.70 5.96 8.17
C LEU A 24 -7.75 5.89 9.69
N HIS A 25 -7.42 4.73 10.28
CA HIS A 25 -7.31 4.59 11.73
C HIS A 25 -6.26 5.52 12.31
N HIS A 26 -5.07 5.57 11.72
CA HIS A 26 -4.00 6.44 12.18
C HIS A 26 -4.40 7.91 12.09
N TYR A 27 -5.00 8.32 10.97
CA TYR A 27 -5.48 9.69 10.77
C TYR A 27 -6.50 10.09 11.86
N ASN A 28 -7.43 9.18 12.20
CA ASN A 28 -8.50 9.47 13.15
C ASN A 28 -8.08 9.31 14.60
N GLN A 29 -7.15 8.42 14.92
CA GLN A 29 -6.89 7.98 16.29
C GLN A 29 -5.56 8.43 16.87
N VAL A 30 -4.54 8.64 16.02
CA VAL A 30 -3.22 9.04 16.51
C VAL A 30 -3.29 10.44 17.10
N ARG A 31 -2.76 10.58 18.32
CA ARG A 31 -2.67 11.84 19.03
C ARG A 31 -1.27 12.40 18.90
N SER A 32 -1.15 13.54 18.24
CA SER A 32 0.12 14.21 18.03
C SER A 32 -0.09 15.72 18.02
N LYS A 33 0.86 16.44 18.60
CA LYS A 33 0.95 17.88 18.46
C LYS A 33 1.51 18.30 17.10
N PHE A 34 2.01 17.34 16.33
CA PHE A 34 2.54 17.56 14.98
C PHE A 34 1.45 17.28 13.96
N THR A 35 0.62 18.28 13.65
CA THR A 35 -0.56 18.13 12.80
C THR A 35 -0.20 17.76 11.36
N ASP A 36 0.92 18.21 10.84
CA ASP A 36 1.41 17.89 9.51
C ASP A 36 1.74 16.38 9.37
N VAL A 37 2.21 15.72 10.42
CA VAL A 37 2.43 14.28 10.42
C VAL A 37 1.10 13.53 10.26
N VAL A 38 0.07 13.98 10.97
CA VAL A 38 -1.28 13.39 10.87
C VAL A 38 -1.84 13.58 9.46
N ASP A 39 -1.59 14.71 8.83
CA ASP A 39 -2.01 14.98 7.46
C ASP A 39 -1.34 14.02 6.44
N HIS A 40 -0.12 13.56 6.71
CA HIS A 40 0.55 12.55 5.87
C HIS A 40 -0.21 11.23 5.82
N PHE A 41 -0.84 10.81 6.92
CA PHE A 41 -1.69 9.61 6.90
C PHE A 41 -2.83 9.74 5.90
N LYS A 42 -3.44 10.92 5.83
CA LYS A 42 -4.52 11.21 4.88
C LYS A 42 -4.03 11.20 3.44
N GLU A 43 -2.87 11.82 3.17
CA GLU A 43 -2.28 11.83 1.84
C GLU A 43 -1.93 10.42 1.36
N HIS A 44 -1.29 9.62 2.22
CA HIS A 44 -0.93 8.24 1.89
C HIS A 44 -2.16 7.37 1.67
N MET A 45 -3.22 7.59 2.44
CA MET A 45 -4.50 6.90 2.22
C MET A 45 -5.03 7.17 0.81
N GLY A 46 -4.95 8.43 0.35
CA GLY A 46 -5.35 8.79 -1.00
C GLY A 46 -4.53 8.09 -2.08
N ASP A 47 -3.21 7.98 -1.88
CA ASP A 47 -2.33 7.25 -2.79
C ASP A 47 -2.69 5.77 -2.85
N GLU A 48 -2.98 5.16 -1.70
CA GLU A 48 -3.38 3.74 -1.64
C GLU A 48 -4.74 3.50 -2.31
N GLN A 49 -5.68 4.46 -2.21
CA GLN A 49 -6.94 4.39 -2.94
C GLN A 49 -6.72 4.42 -4.45
N ASP A 50 -5.79 5.23 -4.92
CA ASP A 50 -5.41 5.28 -6.33
C ASP A 50 -4.77 3.96 -6.79
N HIS A 51 -3.87 3.39 -5.99
CA HIS A 51 -3.28 2.09 -6.26
C HIS A 51 -4.35 0.99 -6.35
N ALA A 52 -5.30 0.99 -5.41
CA ALA A 52 -6.40 0.03 -5.41
C ALA A 52 -7.22 0.11 -6.71
N LYS A 53 -7.51 1.34 -7.16
CA LYS A 53 -8.22 1.53 -8.43
C LYS A 53 -7.43 1.00 -9.61
N GLN A 54 -6.15 1.31 -9.71
CA GLN A 54 -5.28 0.85 -10.79
C GLN A 54 -5.23 -0.69 -10.83
N LEU A 55 -5.07 -1.33 -9.67
CA LEU A 55 -5.04 -2.79 -9.57
C LEU A 55 -6.37 -3.41 -10.01
N ALA A 56 -7.49 -2.86 -9.54
CA ALA A 56 -8.81 -3.35 -9.90
C ALA A 56 -9.06 -3.22 -11.41
N ASP A 57 -8.71 -2.08 -12.00
CA ASP A 57 -8.84 -1.85 -13.43
C ASP A 57 -7.98 -2.83 -14.24
N ARG A 58 -6.76 -3.11 -13.77
CA ARG A 58 -5.87 -4.05 -14.45
C ARG A 58 -6.39 -5.50 -14.36
N ILE A 59 -6.87 -5.91 -13.20
CA ILE A 59 -7.49 -7.22 -13.01
C ILE A 59 -8.68 -7.38 -13.96
N TYR A 60 -9.52 -6.36 -14.06
CA TYR A 60 -10.66 -6.38 -14.95
C TYR A 60 -10.23 -6.48 -16.43
N ALA A 61 -9.19 -5.73 -16.83
CA ALA A 61 -8.64 -5.80 -18.20
C ALA A 61 -8.08 -7.18 -18.50
N LEU A 62 -7.56 -7.90 -17.50
CA LEU A 62 -7.09 -9.27 -17.63
C LEU A 62 -8.23 -10.30 -17.55
N ARG A 63 -9.47 -9.86 -17.53
CA ARG A 63 -10.69 -10.66 -17.43
C ARG A 63 -10.82 -11.42 -16.11
N GLY A 64 -10.17 -10.92 -15.07
CA GLY A 64 -10.34 -11.42 -13.72
C GLY A 64 -11.42 -10.65 -12.97
N LYS A 65 -11.69 -11.09 -11.75
CA LYS A 65 -12.64 -10.43 -10.86
C LYS A 65 -11.89 -9.75 -9.72
N PRO A 66 -11.90 -8.39 -9.64
CA PRO A 66 -11.27 -7.71 -8.51
C PRO A 66 -11.91 -8.10 -7.18
N THR A 67 -11.07 -8.39 -6.19
CA THR A 67 -11.56 -8.73 -4.85
C THR A 67 -12.12 -7.51 -4.14
N SER A 68 -13.17 -7.72 -3.32
CA SER A 68 -13.66 -6.74 -2.36
C SER A 68 -13.39 -7.19 -0.92
N THR A 69 -12.69 -8.31 -0.76
CA THR A 69 -12.42 -8.90 0.55
C THR A 69 -11.41 -8.08 1.32
N ILE A 70 -11.68 -7.88 2.62
CA ILE A 70 -10.73 -7.32 3.58
C ILE A 70 -10.63 -8.31 4.73
N GLU A 71 -9.51 -9.01 4.83
CA GLU A 71 -9.25 -9.98 5.91
C GLU A 71 -8.04 -9.47 6.72
N GLY A 72 -8.22 -9.42 8.03
CA GLY A 72 -7.27 -8.83 8.94
C GLY A 72 -7.73 -7.46 9.39
N PHE A 73 -6.98 -6.86 10.30
CA PHE A 73 -7.32 -5.58 10.89
C PHE A 73 -6.12 -4.67 10.88
N ALA A 74 -6.37 -3.38 10.64
CA ALA A 74 -5.42 -2.34 11.01
C ALA A 74 -5.30 -2.34 12.54
N GLU A 75 -4.07 -2.34 13.05
CA GLU A 75 -3.85 -2.30 14.49
C GLU A 75 -4.26 -0.93 15.03
N PHE A 76 -5.05 -0.95 16.12
CA PHE A 76 -5.46 0.28 16.76
C PHE A 76 -4.32 0.83 17.62
N THR A 77 -3.98 2.10 17.45
CA THR A 77 -3.05 2.81 18.33
C THR A 77 -3.32 4.31 18.31
N GLU A 78 -3.10 4.96 19.44
CA GLU A 78 -3.08 6.42 19.55
C GLU A 78 -1.65 6.97 19.55
N ASP A 79 -0.66 6.08 19.67
CA ASP A 79 0.74 6.45 19.79
C ASP A 79 1.37 6.66 18.42
N LEU A 80 1.97 7.83 18.21
CA LEU A 80 2.58 8.19 16.93
C LEU A 80 3.70 7.25 16.53
N ASP A 81 4.63 6.96 17.44
CA ASP A 81 5.78 6.10 17.11
C ASP A 81 5.33 4.69 16.73
N THR A 82 4.37 4.14 17.45
CA THR A 82 3.78 2.84 17.14
C THR A 82 3.11 2.84 15.77
N ALA A 83 2.33 3.89 15.47
CA ALA A 83 1.67 4.03 14.18
C ALA A 83 2.69 4.08 13.04
N LEU A 84 3.74 4.88 13.19
CA LEU A 84 4.78 4.98 12.17
C LEU A 84 5.53 3.66 11.97
N GLN A 85 5.80 2.91 13.04
CA GLN A 85 6.40 1.57 12.94
C GLN A 85 5.49 0.60 12.20
N GLN A 86 4.20 0.64 12.46
CA GLN A 86 3.21 -0.18 11.75
C GLN A 86 3.20 0.15 10.26
N ASP A 87 3.28 1.43 9.91
CA ASP A 87 3.26 1.88 8.52
C ASP A 87 4.56 1.52 7.79
N VAL A 88 5.71 1.66 8.44
CA VAL A 88 7.00 1.21 7.88
C VAL A 88 6.95 -0.28 7.54
N LYS A 89 6.41 -1.08 8.44
CA LYS A 89 6.27 -2.52 8.24
C LYS A 89 5.31 -2.83 7.10
N ALA A 90 4.18 -2.13 7.03
CA ALA A 90 3.20 -2.32 5.97
C ALA A 90 3.77 -1.98 4.60
N GLU A 91 4.51 -0.86 4.49
CA GLU A 91 5.16 -0.47 3.24
C GLU A 91 6.25 -1.48 2.83
N ALA A 92 7.03 -2.01 3.77
CA ALA A 92 8.02 -3.04 3.47
C ALA A 92 7.36 -4.30 2.89
N GLY A 93 6.23 -4.72 3.44
CA GLY A 93 5.45 -5.85 2.92
C GLY A 93 4.90 -5.59 1.53
N ALA A 94 4.40 -4.38 1.29
CA ALA A 94 3.89 -3.98 -0.02
C ALA A 94 5.01 -3.98 -1.07
N ILE A 95 6.17 -3.41 -0.75
CA ILE A 95 7.34 -3.38 -1.65
C ILE A 95 7.75 -4.81 -2.02
N GLU A 96 7.82 -5.71 -1.04
CA GLU A 96 8.17 -7.11 -1.30
C GLU A 96 7.16 -7.78 -2.24
N LEU A 97 5.87 -7.61 -1.99
CA LEU A 97 4.83 -8.21 -2.81
C LEU A 97 4.84 -7.65 -4.24
N TYR A 98 4.88 -6.32 -4.38
CA TYR A 98 4.92 -5.70 -5.70
C TYR A 98 6.18 -6.09 -6.49
N SER A 99 7.31 -6.26 -5.82
CA SER A 99 8.54 -6.72 -6.46
C SER A 99 8.40 -8.13 -7.03
N LYS A 100 7.75 -9.02 -6.29
CA LYS A 100 7.46 -10.39 -6.76
C LYS A 100 6.50 -10.39 -7.96
N ILE A 101 5.47 -9.55 -7.91
CA ILE A 101 4.52 -9.46 -9.02
C ILE A 101 5.21 -8.90 -10.26
N LEU A 102 6.08 -7.89 -10.07
CA LEU A 102 6.85 -7.31 -11.16
C LEU A 102 7.76 -8.35 -11.83
N ASP A 103 8.46 -9.16 -11.05
CA ASP A 103 9.29 -10.25 -11.58
C ASP A 103 8.47 -11.19 -12.45
N TYR A 104 7.29 -11.57 -11.99
CA TYR A 104 6.40 -12.44 -12.78
C TYR A 104 5.89 -11.74 -14.04
N ALA A 105 5.53 -10.46 -13.94
CA ALA A 105 5.07 -9.69 -15.09
C ALA A 105 6.17 -9.58 -16.17
N GLU A 106 7.42 -9.43 -15.77
CA GLU A 106 8.56 -9.44 -16.67
C GLU A 106 8.75 -10.81 -17.33
N GLU A 107 8.61 -11.89 -16.55
CA GLU A 107 8.71 -13.26 -17.04
C GLU A 107 7.69 -13.55 -18.16
N VAL A 108 6.46 -13.06 -18.03
CA VAL A 108 5.40 -13.26 -19.02
C VAL A 108 5.27 -12.10 -20.02
N ASP A 109 6.15 -11.13 -19.96
CA ASP A 109 6.21 -9.95 -20.86
C ASP A 109 4.89 -9.16 -20.90
N ASP A 110 4.24 -9.00 -19.74
CA ASP A 110 3.03 -8.18 -19.62
C ASP A 110 3.39 -6.72 -19.40
N LYS A 111 3.63 -5.99 -20.47
CA LYS A 111 4.17 -4.62 -20.44
C LYS A 111 3.27 -3.63 -19.71
N ALA A 112 1.95 -3.74 -19.88
CA ALA A 112 1.01 -2.85 -19.21
C ALA A 112 1.04 -3.04 -17.69
N THR A 113 1.11 -4.28 -17.23
CA THR A 113 1.26 -4.59 -15.80
C THR A 113 2.62 -4.14 -15.28
N ILE A 114 3.70 -4.34 -16.03
CA ILE A 114 5.05 -3.89 -15.66
C ILE A 114 5.05 -2.38 -15.40
N MET A 115 4.53 -1.59 -16.33
CA MET A 115 4.52 -0.13 -16.21
C MET A 115 3.72 0.33 -14.97
N MET A 116 2.57 -0.27 -14.75
CA MET A 116 1.73 0.04 -13.59
C MET A 116 2.48 -0.27 -12.28
N LEU A 117 3.09 -1.46 -12.20
CA LEU A 117 3.79 -1.91 -10.99
C LEU A 117 5.04 -1.09 -10.70
N GLU A 118 5.79 -0.69 -11.72
CA GLU A 118 6.97 0.16 -11.54
C GLU A 118 6.59 1.52 -10.93
N ALA A 119 5.50 2.12 -11.40
CA ALA A 119 5.01 3.39 -10.87
C ALA A 119 4.53 3.25 -9.41
N ILE A 120 3.79 2.19 -9.10
CA ILE A 120 3.33 1.92 -7.73
C ILE A 120 4.51 1.67 -6.80
N LEU A 121 5.49 0.85 -7.22
CA LEU A 121 6.68 0.57 -6.43
C LEU A 121 7.47 1.83 -6.10
N ASP A 122 7.60 2.73 -7.05
CA ASP A 122 8.30 3.99 -6.83
C ASP A 122 7.61 4.81 -5.72
N GLN A 123 6.27 4.89 -5.75
CA GLN A 123 5.51 5.57 -4.71
C GLN A 123 5.62 4.87 -3.35
N GLU A 124 5.54 3.53 -3.31
CA GLU A 124 5.64 2.78 -2.05
C GLU A 124 7.01 2.96 -1.39
N ARG A 125 8.08 3.00 -2.18
CA ARG A 125 9.43 3.29 -1.68
C ARG A 125 9.53 4.71 -1.12
N GLY A 126 8.90 5.66 -1.79
CA GLY A 126 8.81 7.04 -1.32
C GLY A 126 8.06 7.15 0.01
N HIS A 127 6.95 6.44 0.15
CA HIS A 127 6.18 6.36 1.40
C HIS A 127 7.02 5.79 2.54
N GLN A 128 7.74 4.69 2.28
CA GLN A 128 8.60 4.08 3.30
C GLN A 128 9.69 5.03 3.77
N ASP A 129 10.36 5.69 2.82
CA ASP A 129 11.41 6.66 3.16
C ASP A 129 10.85 7.80 4.01
N GLU A 130 9.68 8.29 3.67
CA GLU A 130 9.00 9.36 4.39
C GLU A 130 8.63 8.95 5.83
N PHE A 131 8.05 7.75 5.99
CA PHE A 131 7.71 7.23 7.31
C PHE A 131 8.95 6.98 8.18
N LEU A 132 10.03 6.47 7.59
CA LEU A 132 11.30 6.28 8.31
C LEU A 132 11.87 7.61 8.78
N LYS A 133 11.79 8.65 7.96
CA LYS A 133 12.21 9.99 8.31
C LYS A 133 11.36 10.55 9.46
N MET A 134 10.05 10.43 9.38
CA MET A 134 9.15 10.89 10.43
C MET A 134 9.40 10.16 11.75
N LEU A 135 9.62 8.84 11.68
CA LEU A 135 9.92 8.03 12.86
C LEU A 135 11.23 8.47 13.52
N ALA A 136 12.28 8.74 12.74
CA ALA A 136 13.55 9.24 13.25
C ALA A 136 13.38 10.61 13.94
N GLU A 137 12.58 11.49 13.36
CA GLU A 137 12.31 12.83 13.94
C GLU A 137 11.48 12.74 15.22
N SER A 138 10.51 11.83 15.28
CA SER A 138 9.64 11.69 16.47
C SER A 138 10.38 11.12 17.68
N GLN A 139 11.53 10.44 17.46
CA GLN A 139 12.33 9.83 18.51
C GLN A 139 13.43 10.74 19.06
N LYS A 140 13.51 11.95 18.60
CA LYS A 140 14.49 12.95 19.09
C LYS A 140 14.04 13.62 20.39
#